data_0bb36f58b3bd6835e19c82108a39ad56
#
_entry.id   0bb36f58b3bd6835e19c82108a39ad56
#
_cell.length_a   1.000
_cell.length_b   1.000
_cell.length_c   1.000
_cell.angle_alpha   90.00
_cell.angle_beta   90.00
_cell.angle_gamma   90.00
#
_symmetry.space_group_name_H-M   'P 1'
#
loop_
_entity.id
_entity.type
_entity.pdbx_description
1 polymer ?
#
loop_
_entity_poly.entity_id
_entity_poly.type
_entity_poly.pdbx_seq_one_letter_code
_entity_poly.pdbx_strand_id
1 'polypeptide(L)'
;VLLANEFVDALPIRQFVRHGPGWAERFVRAGRFVDQVAVLPSGHPALARPVPEGSVLETCQPALDFVHALAARLQRGRGAALLIDYGYDALAWGDSLQALREGQPADPLRDPGTADLTAHVDFASMAQAAGGVDVWGSVKQGDFLAALGLGARCEQLARAAPDQAHDIRAAARRLAAPEQMGRLFRVLGLSAGVTGLLPGFARLRDRSAPQSA
;
A
#
# COMPACT_ATOMS: atom_id res chain seq x y z
N VAL A 1 -3.83 -2.60 -19.71
CA VAL A 1 -4.13 -2.14 -18.33
C VAL A 1 -3.88 -3.29 -17.38
N LEU A 2 -3.24 -3.01 -16.23
CA LEU A 2 -3.07 -3.93 -15.12
C LEU A 2 -3.83 -3.38 -13.91
N LEU A 3 -4.50 -4.26 -13.18
CA LEU A 3 -5.15 -3.94 -11.92
C LEU A 3 -4.71 -4.97 -10.88
N ALA A 4 -4.09 -4.50 -9.80
CA ALA A 4 -3.71 -5.29 -8.65
C ALA A 4 -4.44 -4.74 -7.42
N ASN A 5 -5.29 -5.55 -6.82
CA ASN A 5 -6.06 -5.23 -5.62
C ASN A 5 -5.77 -6.29 -4.57
N GLU A 6 -5.35 -5.86 -3.38
CA GLU A 6 -4.93 -6.73 -2.27
C GLU A 6 -3.99 -7.84 -2.79
N PHE A 7 -2.87 -7.41 -3.36
CA PHE A 7 -1.86 -8.29 -3.94
C PHE A 7 -0.48 -8.07 -3.30
N VAL A 8 -0.15 -6.80 -3.03
CA VAL A 8 1.17 -6.42 -2.56
C VAL A 8 1.31 -6.71 -1.06
N ASP A 9 0.24 -6.60 -0.31
CA ASP A 9 0.17 -6.85 1.13
C ASP A 9 0.55 -8.28 1.53
N ALA A 10 0.36 -9.25 0.61
CA ALA A 10 0.72 -10.66 0.80
C ALA A 10 2.18 -10.98 0.43
N LEU A 11 2.94 -10.02 -0.07
CA LEU A 11 4.34 -10.24 -0.42
C LEU A 11 5.22 -10.28 0.84
N PRO A 12 6.29 -11.11 0.84
CA PRO A 12 7.13 -11.28 2.02
C PRO A 12 7.87 -10.00 2.38
N ILE A 13 7.74 -9.61 3.65
CA ILE A 13 8.42 -8.46 4.24
C ILE A 13 9.64 -8.88 5.07
N ARG A 14 10.51 -7.92 5.32
CA ARG A 14 11.55 -7.98 6.36
C ARG A 14 11.24 -6.95 7.42
N GLN A 15 11.37 -7.32 8.69
CA GLN A 15 11.19 -6.43 9.82
C GLN A 15 12.54 -6.13 10.48
N PHE A 16 12.80 -4.86 10.72
CA PHE A 16 13.98 -4.38 11.43
C PHE A 16 13.54 -3.66 12.70
N VAL A 17 14.03 -4.12 13.83
CA VAL A 17 13.73 -3.57 15.15
C VAL A 17 14.87 -2.66 15.59
N ARG A 18 14.55 -1.47 16.09
CA ARG A 18 15.53 -0.53 16.62
C ARG A 18 16.06 -1.02 17.97
N HIS A 19 17.38 -1.23 18.08
CA HIS A 19 18.06 -1.62 19.31
C HIS A 19 19.27 -0.73 19.58
N GLY A 20 19.21 0.09 20.62
CA GLY A 20 20.28 1.01 20.97
C GLY A 20 20.73 1.87 19.78
N PRO A 21 22.02 1.89 19.43
CA PRO A 21 22.51 2.65 18.28
C PRO A 21 22.31 1.94 16.94
N GLY A 22 21.85 0.68 16.93
CA GLY A 22 21.78 -0.19 15.77
C GLY A 22 20.37 -0.69 15.44
N TRP A 23 20.34 -1.69 14.61
CA TRP A 23 19.15 -2.40 14.18
C TRP A 23 19.36 -3.89 14.31
N ALA A 24 18.27 -4.62 14.53
CA ALA A 24 18.23 -6.06 14.45
C ALA A 24 17.14 -6.49 13.46
N GLU A 25 17.42 -7.45 12.60
CA GLU A 25 16.40 -8.04 11.74
C GLU A 25 15.68 -9.16 12.47
N ARG A 26 14.37 -9.18 12.35
CA ARG A 26 13.51 -10.19 12.95
C ARG A 26 13.38 -11.40 12.03
N PHE A 27 13.67 -12.56 12.58
CA PHE A 27 13.54 -13.88 11.93
C PHE A 27 12.59 -14.77 12.70
N VAL A 28 12.16 -15.84 12.05
CA VAL A 28 11.43 -16.94 12.69
C VAL A 28 12.37 -18.13 12.88
N ARG A 29 12.54 -18.59 14.12
CA ARG A 29 13.30 -19.78 14.46
C ARG A 29 12.51 -20.63 15.45
N ALA A 30 12.29 -21.89 15.11
CA ALA A 30 11.55 -22.84 15.94
C ALA A 30 10.19 -22.29 16.45
N GLY A 31 9.43 -21.65 15.54
CA GLY A 31 8.11 -21.10 15.84
C GLY A 31 8.12 -19.87 16.74
N ARG A 32 9.23 -19.14 16.82
CA ARG A 32 9.35 -17.88 17.62
C ARG A 32 10.07 -16.81 16.82
N PHE A 33 9.74 -15.56 17.09
CA PHE A 33 10.52 -14.44 16.60
C PHE A 33 11.84 -14.35 17.36
N VAL A 34 12.93 -14.14 16.61
CA VAL A 34 14.28 -13.91 17.12
C VAL A 34 14.92 -12.76 16.36
N ASP A 35 15.48 -11.80 17.08
CA ASP A 35 16.11 -10.64 16.50
C ASP A 35 17.62 -10.89 16.40
N GLN A 36 18.21 -10.58 15.24
CA GLN A 36 19.65 -10.72 14.97
C GLN A 36 20.20 -9.38 14.51
N VAL A 37 21.36 -8.99 15.04
CA VAL A 37 22.02 -7.74 14.66
C VAL A 37 22.13 -7.64 13.13
N ALA A 38 21.67 -6.53 12.59
CA ALA A 38 21.61 -6.30 11.16
C ALA A 38 21.92 -4.84 10.82
N VAL A 39 22.22 -4.60 9.55
CA VAL A 39 22.42 -3.26 8.99
C VAL A 39 21.27 -3.00 8.03
N LEU A 40 20.62 -1.84 8.16
CA LEU A 40 19.62 -1.40 7.18
C LEU A 40 20.26 -1.22 5.81
N PRO A 41 19.49 -1.43 4.72
CA PRO A 41 19.95 -1.10 3.38
C PRO A 41 20.48 0.33 3.33
N SER A 42 21.62 0.52 2.66
CA SER A 42 22.26 1.83 2.53
C SER A 42 21.30 2.83 1.86
N GLY A 43 21.28 4.06 2.37
CA GLY A 43 20.39 5.11 1.85
C GLY A 43 18.92 4.99 2.30
N HIS A 44 18.57 4.02 3.16
CA HIS A 44 17.22 3.94 3.68
C HIS A 44 16.86 5.22 4.47
N PRO A 45 15.70 5.86 4.23
CA PRO A 45 15.32 7.13 4.88
C PRO A 45 15.32 7.10 6.41
N ALA A 46 15.15 5.92 7.00
CA ALA A 46 15.22 5.69 8.44
C ALA A 46 16.60 6.00 9.04
N LEU A 47 17.67 5.93 8.24
CA LEU A 47 19.02 6.23 8.71
C LEU A 47 19.25 7.73 8.95
N ALA A 48 18.42 8.59 8.34
CA ALA A 48 18.53 10.04 8.42
C ALA A 48 17.73 10.67 9.58
N ARG A 49 17.05 9.88 10.40
CA ARG A 49 16.15 10.37 11.46
C ARG A 49 16.38 9.64 12.78
N PRO A 50 16.23 10.34 13.92
CA PRO A 50 16.11 9.68 15.21
C PRO A 50 14.88 8.74 15.19
N VAL A 51 15.07 7.52 15.65
CA VAL A 51 14.03 6.49 15.70
C VAL A 51 13.94 5.99 17.13
N PRO A 52 12.73 5.97 17.73
CA PRO A 52 12.55 5.47 19.09
C PRO A 52 13.02 4.01 19.23
N GLU A 53 13.51 3.67 20.43
CA GLU A 53 13.86 2.29 20.79
C GLU A 53 12.64 1.36 20.62
N GLY A 54 12.86 0.17 20.10
CA GLY A 54 11.82 -0.83 19.84
C GLY A 54 10.92 -0.55 18.63
N SER A 55 11.15 0.57 17.90
CA SER A 55 10.40 0.81 16.66
C SER A 55 10.70 -0.29 15.63
N VAL A 56 9.67 -0.73 14.95
CA VAL A 56 9.76 -1.70 13.85
C VAL A 56 9.68 -0.96 12.53
N LEU A 57 10.63 -1.24 11.65
CA LEU A 57 10.62 -0.82 10.25
C LEU A 57 10.37 -2.02 9.38
N GLU A 58 9.44 -1.91 8.47
CA GLU A 58 9.15 -2.95 7.48
C GLU A 58 9.65 -2.56 6.11
N THR A 59 10.20 -3.52 5.38
CA THR A 59 10.63 -3.36 3.99
C THR A 59 10.14 -4.55 3.17
N CYS A 60 9.70 -4.30 1.94
CA CYS A 60 9.22 -5.33 1.02
C CYS A 60 9.96 -5.21 -0.31
N GLN A 61 11.15 -5.83 -0.42
CA GLN A 61 11.91 -5.83 -1.67
C GLN A 61 11.13 -6.43 -2.84
N PRO A 62 10.37 -7.53 -2.68
CA PRO A 62 9.54 -8.08 -3.77
C PRO A 62 8.51 -7.08 -4.33
N ALA A 63 7.95 -6.19 -3.50
CA ALA A 63 7.05 -5.14 -3.97
C ALA A 63 7.77 -4.10 -4.84
N LEU A 64 8.98 -3.72 -4.47
CA LEU A 64 9.81 -2.78 -5.24
C LEU A 64 10.23 -3.41 -6.57
N ASP A 65 10.64 -4.68 -6.57
CA ASP A 65 11.02 -5.42 -7.77
C ASP A 65 9.83 -5.57 -8.72
N PHE A 66 8.64 -5.87 -8.19
CA PHE A 66 7.40 -5.93 -8.95
C PHE A 66 7.08 -4.60 -9.63
N VAL A 67 7.14 -3.49 -8.89
CA VAL A 67 6.86 -2.15 -9.43
C VAL A 67 7.91 -1.76 -10.47
N HIS A 68 9.18 -2.05 -10.23
CA HIS A 68 10.25 -1.81 -11.20
C HIS A 68 10.02 -2.58 -12.52
N ALA A 69 9.71 -3.87 -12.44
CA ALA A 69 9.40 -4.69 -13.60
C ALA A 69 8.15 -4.20 -14.35
N LEU A 70 7.12 -3.76 -13.61
CA LEU A 70 5.89 -3.20 -14.15
C LEU A 70 6.16 -1.88 -14.89
N ALA A 71 6.94 -0.98 -14.29
CA ALA A 71 7.35 0.28 -14.91
C ALA A 71 8.11 0.04 -16.23
N ALA A 72 9.08 -0.87 -16.21
CA ALA A 72 9.83 -1.25 -17.42
C ALA A 72 8.92 -1.85 -18.51
N ARG A 73 7.89 -2.61 -18.14
CA ARG A 73 6.89 -3.14 -19.09
C ARG A 73 6.02 -2.03 -19.67
N LEU A 74 5.55 -1.10 -18.86
CA LEU A 74 4.73 0.03 -19.30
C LEU A 74 5.50 0.93 -20.28
N GLN A 75 6.79 1.21 -20.02
CA GLN A 75 7.65 1.98 -20.92
C GLN A 75 7.71 1.37 -22.33
N ARG A 76 7.85 0.05 -22.43
CA ARG A 76 7.93 -0.66 -23.72
C ARG A 76 6.59 -0.78 -24.44
N GLY A 77 5.50 -0.96 -23.68
CA GLY A 77 4.20 -1.36 -24.24
C GLY A 77 3.14 -0.27 -24.25
N ARG A 78 3.38 0.87 -23.63
CA ARG A 78 2.39 1.90 -23.30
C ARG A 78 1.23 1.33 -22.47
N GLY A 79 0.62 2.11 -21.65
CA GLY A 79 -0.52 1.67 -20.86
C GLY A 79 -0.56 2.24 -19.45
N ALA A 80 -1.41 1.66 -18.62
CA ALA A 80 -1.57 2.08 -17.23
C ALA A 80 -1.73 0.88 -16.29
N ALA A 81 -1.37 1.08 -15.03
CA ALA A 81 -1.60 0.15 -13.94
C ALA A 81 -2.19 0.87 -12.73
N LEU A 82 -3.02 0.16 -11.97
CA LEU A 82 -3.52 0.57 -10.67
C LEU A 82 -3.14 -0.47 -9.64
N LEU A 83 -2.53 -0.03 -8.54
CA LEU A 83 -2.19 -0.81 -7.37
C LEU A 83 -3.05 -0.30 -6.21
N ILE A 84 -3.90 -1.16 -5.67
CA ILE A 84 -4.86 -0.83 -4.62
C ILE A 84 -4.60 -1.76 -3.46
N ASP A 85 -4.28 -1.19 -2.31
CA ASP A 85 -3.95 -1.96 -1.13
C ASP A 85 -4.05 -1.08 0.12
N TYR A 86 -3.95 -1.66 1.31
CA TYR A 86 -3.87 -0.90 2.54
C TYR A 86 -2.43 -0.64 2.97
N GLY A 87 -2.19 0.57 3.47
CA GLY A 87 -0.83 0.99 3.81
C GLY A 87 -0.67 2.50 3.98
N TYR A 88 0.55 2.97 3.79
CA TYR A 88 0.97 4.34 4.08
C TYR A 88 1.73 4.96 2.90
N ASP A 89 1.77 6.31 2.86
CA ASP A 89 2.45 7.10 1.82
C ASP A 89 3.64 7.92 2.35
N ALA A 90 4.04 7.65 3.56
CA ALA A 90 5.22 8.24 4.19
C ALA A 90 5.90 7.19 5.05
N LEU A 91 7.19 7.36 5.34
CA LEU A 91 7.92 6.49 6.24
C LEU A 91 7.16 6.34 7.57
N ALA A 92 6.74 5.15 7.89
CA ALA A 92 6.02 4.79 9.10
C ALA A 92 6.82 3.75 9.91
N TRP A 93 6.59 3.77 11.21
CA TRP A 93 7.09 2.80 12.16
C TRP A 93 5.93 2.00 12.68
N GLY A 94 6.05 0.71 12.76
CA GLY A 94 5.04 -0.16 13.32
C GLY A 94 5.20 -1.59 12.85
N ASP A 95 4.73 -2.52 13.68
CA ASP A 95 4.61 -3.92 13.34
C ASP A 95 3.23 -4.11 12.72
N SER A 96 3.18 -4.16 11.40
CA SER A 96 1.93 -4.31 10.66
C SER A 96 1.66 -5.75 10.22
N LEU A 97 2.61 -6.67 10.47
CA LEU A 97 2.41 -8.08 10.16
C LEU A 97 1.21 -8.63 10.93
N GLN A 98 0.25 -9.14 10.22
CA GLN A 98 -0.94 -9.75 10.78
C GLN A 98 -1.26 -11.08 10.10
N ALA A 99 -1.96 -11.92 10.83
CA ALA A 99 -2.49 -13.17 10.33
C ALA A 99 -4.01 -13.20 10.50
N LEU A 100 -4.71 -13.64 9.48
CA LEU A 100 -6.16 -13.86 9.51
C LEU A 100 -6.47 -15.31 9.17
N ARG A 101 -7.25 -15.98 10.02
CA ARG A 101 -7.79 -17.32 9.77
C ARG A 101 -9.31 -17.24 9.80
N GLU A 102 -9.96 -17.59 8.69
CA GLU A 102 -11.41 -17.51 8.57
C GLU A 102 -11.97 -16.12 8.93
N GLY A 103 -11.22 -15.06 8.56
CA GLY A 103 -11.57 -13.66 8.83
C GLY A 103 -11.40 -13.22 10.28
N GLN A 104 -10.76 -14.04 11.15
CA GLN A 104 -10.46 -13.70 12.53
C GLN A 104 -8.95 -13.55 12.75
N PRO A 105 -8.52 -12.63 13.62
CA PRO A 105 -7.11 -12.49 13.98
C PRO A 105 -6.53 -13.81 14.49
N ALA A 106 -5.33 -14.17 14.02
CA ALA A 106 -4.60 -15.37 14.39
C ALA A 106 -3.14 -15.04 14.73
N ASP A 107 -2.46 -15.97 15.38
CA ASP A 107 -1.01 -15.88 15.59
C ASP A 107 -0.28 -16.24 14.27
N PRO A 108 0.57 -15.34 13.73
CA PRO A 108 1.28 -15.57 12.46
C PRO A 108 2.26 -16.75 12.53
N LEU A 109 2.66 -17.19 13.71
CA LEU A 109 3.61 -18.29 13.91
C LEU A 109 2.92 -19.63 14.19
N ARG A 110 1.60 -19.61 14.38
CA ARG A 110 0.84 -20.82 14.71
C ARG A 110 0.28 -21.48 13.46
N ASP A 111 0.47 -22.79 13.33
CA ASP A 111 -0.05 -23.61 12.24
C ASP A 111 0.27 -23.01 10.85
N PRO A 112 1.54 -22.92 10.45
CA PRO A 112 1.95 -22.29 9.19
C PRO A 112 1.18 -22.82 7.97
N GLY A 113 0.76 -21.90 7.09
CA GLY A 113 -0.02 -22.23 5.90
C GLY A 113 -1.54 -22.31 6.11
N THR A 114 -2.06 -22.00 7.32
CA THR A 114 -3.49 -22.05 7.63
C THR A 114 -4.11 -20.67 7.85
N ALA A 115 -3.33 -19.61 7.74
CA ALA A 115 -3.78 -18.23 7.88
C ALA A 115 -3.22 -17.38 6.74
N ASP A 116 -3.97 -16.37 6.33
CA ASP A 116 -3.50 -15.35 5.41
C ASP A 116 -2.57 -14.41 6.18
N LEU A 117 -1.33 -14.27 5.71
CA LEU A 117 -0.34 -13.36 6.26
C LEU A 117 -0.27 -12.12 5.40
N THR A 118 -0.41 -10.96 6.02
CA THR A 118 -0.38 -9.68 5.32
C THR A 118 0.35 -8.62 6.13
N ALA A 119 0.84 -7.57 5.43
CA ALA A 119 1.47 -6.41 6.04
C ALA A 119 1.08 -5.14 5.29
N HIS A 120 1.21 -3.98 5.94
CA HIS A 120 0.92 -2.71 5.31
C HIS A 120 1.91 -2.39 4.18
N VAL A 121 1.39 -1.87 3.07
CA VAL A 121 2.16 -1.53 1.88
C VAL A 121 2.79 -0.14 2.00
N ASP A 122 4.09 -0.04 1.72
CA ASP A 122 4.81 1.23 1.61
C ASP A 122 4.66 1.82 0.20
N PHE A 123 3.60 2.60 0.00
CA PHE A 123 3.32 3.27 -1.26
C PHE A 123 4.35 4.34 -1.63
N ALA A 124 5.02 4.95 -0.65
CA ALA A 124 6.06 5.94 -0.93
C ALA A 124 7.27 5.29 -1.60
N SER A 125 7.74 4.17 -1.06
CA SER A 125 8.85 3.40 -1.64
C SER A 125 8.50 2.82 -3.00
N MET A 126 7.27 2.32 -3.17
CA MET A 126 6.78 1.84 -4.46
C MET A 126 6.72 2.95 -5.53
N ALA A 127 6.23 4.14 -5.17
CA ALA A 127 6.20 5.29 -6.06
C ALA A 127 7.62 5.72 -6.51
N GLN A 128 8.60 5.63 -5.61
CA GLN A 128 10.01 5.90 -5.94
C GLN A 128 10.61 4.82 -6.84
N ALA A 129 10.27 3.55 -6.63
CA ALA A 129 10.74 2.44 -7.45
C ALA A 129 10.19 2.46 -8.88
N ALA A 130 9.08 3.16 -9.13
CA ALA A 130 8.42 3.28 -10.43
C ALA A 130 9.12 4.25 -11.40
N GLY A 131 10.46 4.24 -11.43
CA GLY A 131 11.24 5.15 -12.26
C GLY A 131 10.90 5.08 -13.75
N GLY A 132 10.89 6.25 -14.43
CA GLY A 132 10.75 6.35 -15.88
C GLY A 132 9.32 6.23 -16.41
N VAL A 133 8.31 6.24 -15.57
CA VAL A 133 6.89 6.29 -15.91
C VAL A 133 6.20 7.43 -15.13
N ASP A 134 5.01 7.82 -15.59
CA ASP A 134 4.18 8.75 -14.82
C ASP A 134 3.62 8.03 -13.58
N VAL A 135 3.78 8.66 -12.42
CA VAL A 135 3.29 8.18 -11.13
C VAL A 135 2.13 9.05 -10.65
N TRP A 136 1.01 8.44 -10.30
CA TRP A 136 -0.23 9.09 -9.87
C TRP A 136 -0.58 8.64 -8.46
N GLY A 137 -0.70 9.57 -7.55
CA GLY A 137 -1.00 9.27 -6.13
C GLY A 137 0.29 9.02 -5.32
N SER A 138 0.29 8.23 -4.25
CA SER A 138 -0.87 7.48 -3.76
C SER A 138 -1.96 8.42 -3.23
N VAL A 139 -3.20 8.06 -3.47
CA VAL A 139 -4.38 8.74 -2.93
C VAL A 139 -5.18 7.78 -2.05
N LYS A 140 -6.00 8.31 -1.15
CA LYS A 140 -6.91 7.48 -0.35
C LYS A 140 -7.97 6.85 -1.25
N GLN A 141 -8.32 5.59 -0.99
CA GLN A 141 -9.34 4.90 -1.79
C GLN A 141 -10.67 5.61 -1.79
N GLY A 142 -11.11 6.16 -0.65
CA GLY A 142 -12.36 6.91 -0.56
C GLY A 142 -12.37 8.12 -1.50
N ASP A 143 -11.28 8.89 -1.54
CA ASP A 143 -11.14 10.06 -2.41
C ASP A 143 -11.10 9.65 -3.90
N PHE A 144 -10.37 8.57 -4.21
CA PHE A 144 -10.29 8.00 -5.56
C PHE A 144 -11.66 7.56 -6.08
N LEU A 145 -12.39 6.79 -5.29
CA LEU A 145 -13.71 6.29 -5.66
C LEU A 145 -14.75 7.41 -5.75
N ALA A 146 -14.68 8.42 -4.88
CA ALA A 146 -15.51 9.61 -4.95
C ALA A 146 -15.26 10.37 -6.26
N ALA A 147 -14.00 10.56 -6.65
CA ALA A 147 -13.63 11.21 -7.90
C ALA A 147 -14.09 10.42 -9.15
N LEU A 148 -14.19 9.10 -9.06
CA LEU A 148 -14.78 8.25 -10.10
C LEU A 148 -16.32 8.24 -10.10
N GLY A 149 -16.98 8.91 -9.15
CA GLY A 149 -18.44 9.02 -9.09
C GLY A 149 -19.14 7.88 -8.36
N LEU A 150 -18.48 7.23 -7.38
CA LEU A 150 -19.07 6.14 -6.59
C LEU A 150 -20.43 6.51 -6.01
N GLY A 151 -20.61 7.75 -5.49
CA GLY A 151 -21.89 8.20 -4.93
C GLY A 151 -23.02 8.20 -5.95
N ALA A 152 -22.78 8.75 -7.14
CA ALA A 152 -23.78 8.74 -8.21
C ALA A 152 -24.12 7.33 -8.69
N ARG A 153 -23.09 6.46 -8.81
CA ARG A 153 -23.29 5.06 -9.17
C ARG A 153 -24.07 4.30 -8.12
N CYS A 154 -23.78 4.51 -6.84
CA CYS A 154 -24.50 3.91 -5.71
C CYS A 154 -26.00 4.27 -5.76
N GLU A 155 -26.34 5.53 -5.91
CA GLU A 155 -27.74 5.97 -5.97
C GLU A 155 -28.47 5.49 -7.25
N GLN A 156 -27.77 5.37 -8.37
CA GLN A 156 -28.31 4.78 -9.58
C GLN A 156 -28.68 3.29 -9.36
N LEU A 157 -27.77 2.54 -8.76
CA LEU A 157 -28.00 1.11 -8.48
C LEU A 157 -29.10 0.92 -7.43
N ALA A 158 -29.13 1.71 -6.36
CA ALA A 158 -30.15 1.63 -5.32
C ALA A 158 -31.55 1.93 -5.85
N ARG A 159 -31.67 2.85 -6.84
CA ARG A 159 -32.95 3.11 -7.53
C ARG A 159 -33.35 1.97 -8.47
N ALA A 160 -32.39 1.34 -9.13
CA ALA A 160 -32.66 0.23 -10.04
C ALA A 160 -33.01 -1.08 -9.32
N ALA A 161 -32.54 -1.25 -8.07
CA ALA A 161 -32.79 -2.43 -7.24
C ALA A 161 -33.20 -2.00 -5.82
N PRO A 162 -34.45 -1.54 -5.61
CA PRO A 162 -34.91 -1.00 -4.33
C PRO A 162 -34.79 -2.01 -3.18
N ASP A 163 -35.03 -3.28 -3.41
CA ASP A 163 -34.92 -4.34 -2.41
C ASP A 163 -33.48 -4.55 -1.91
N GLN A 164 -32.49 -4.19 -2.72
CA GLN A 164 -31.05 -4.25 -2.40
C GLN A 164 -30.45 -2.89 -2.03
N ALA A 165 -31.24 -1.84 -1.99
CA ALA A 165 -30.75 -0.46 -1.82
C ALA A 165 -29.94 -0.27 -0.52
N HIS A 166 -30.33 -0.97 0.55
CA HIS A 166 -29.62 -0.95 1.82
C HIS A 166 -28.18 -1.53 1.67
N ASP A 167 -28.07 -2.71 1.08
CA ASP A 167 -26.79 -3.41 0.91
C ASP A 167 -25.86 -2.68 -0.05
N ILE A 168 -26.41 -2.10 -1.12
CA ILE A 168 -25.67 -1.28 -2.08
C ILE A 168 -25.05 -0.06 -1.39
N ARG A 169 -25.81 0.64 -0.54
CA ARG A 169 -25.30 1.80 0.22
C ARG A 169 -24.30 1.37 1.29
N ALA A 170 -24.53 0.24 1.96
CA ALA A 170 -23.60 -0.32 2.93
C ALA A 170 -22.27 -0.70 2.29
N ALA A 171 -22.28 -1.32 1.11
CA ALA A 171 -21.07 -1.66 0.35
C ALA A 171 -20.31 -0.40 -0.09
N ALA A 172 -21.00 0.61 -0.62
CA ALA A 172 -20.37 1.87 -1.01
C ALA A 172 -19.73 2.58 0.20
N ARG A 173 -20.41 2.58 1.35
CA ARG A 173 -19.88 3.11 2.60
C ARG A 173 -18.65 2.33 3.06
N ARG A 174 -18.68 0.99 3.02
CA ARG A 174 -17.52 0.15 3.38
C ARG A 174 -16.30 0.50 2.55
N LEU A 175 -16.46 0.68 1.24
CA LEU A 175 -15.35 0.98 0.34
C LEU A 175 -14.77 2.39 0.52
N ALA A 176 -15.61 3.41 0.85
CA ALA A 176 -15.20 4.80 0.76
C ALA A 176 -15.17 5.55 2.11
N ALA A 177 -15.87 5.08 3.16
CA ALA A 177 -15.90 5.79 4.43
C ALA A 177 -14.52 5.78 5.12
N PRO A 178 -14.09 6.93 5.68
CA PRO A 178 -12.75 7.06 6.30
C PRO A 178 -12.52 6.11 7.48
N GLU A 179 -13.57 5.77 8.19
CA GLU A 179 -13.55 4.85 9.34
C GLU A 179 -13.52 3.37 8.92
N GLN A 180 -13.60 3.08 7.62
CA GLN A 180 -13.53 1.75 7.04
C GLN A 180 -12.34 1.67 6.06
N MET A 181 -12.57 1.21 4.83
CA MET A 181 -11.49 1.07 3.84
C MET A 181 -11.02 2.41 3.25
N GLY A 182 -11.86 3.45 3.28
CA GLY A 182 -11.65 4.67 2.52
C GLY A 182 -10.39 5.46 2.88
N ARG A 183 -9.86 5.35 4.10
CA ARG A 183 -8.63 6.03 4.54
C ARG A 183 -7.43 5.10 4.57
N LEU A 184 -7.61 3.87 5.02
CA LEU A 184 -6.53 2.89 5.17
C LEU A 184 -6.05 2.38 3.81
N PHE A 185 -7.00 2.12 2.91
CA PHE A 185 -6.67 1.72 1.54
C PHE A 185 -6.20 2.92 0.72
N ARG A 186 -5.24 2.64 -0.14
CA ARG A 186 -4.63 3.63 -1.03
C ARG A 186 -4.61 3.13 -2.46
N VAL A 187 -4.53 4.06 -3.39
CA VAL A 187 -4.46 3.78 -4.82
C VAL A 187 -3.24 4.48 -5.39
N LEU A 188 -2.36 3.70 -6.01
CA LEU A 188 -1.21 4.16 -6.77
C LEU A 188 -1.44 3.85 -8.25
N GLY A 189 -1.34 4.85 -9.09
CA GLY A 189 -1.41 4.70 -10.54
C GLY A 189 -0.03 4.83 -11.17
N LEU A 190 0.23 4.01 -12.18
CA LEU A 190 1.42 4.11 -13.04
C LEU A 190 0.97 4.20 -14.48
N SER A 191 1.60 5.04 -15.31
CA SER A 191 1.30 5.07 -16.73
C SER A 191 2.51 5.43 -17.58
N ALA A 192 2.48 4.98 -18.84
CA ALA A 192 3.43 5.39 -19.87
C ALA A 192 2.74 5.55 -21.22
N GLY A 193 3.03 6.66 -21.89
CA GLY A 193 2.44 6.98 -23.20
C GLY A 193 0.92 7.19 -23.17
N VAL A 194 0.35 7.49 -22.00
CA VAL A 194 -1.04 7.88 -21.83
C VAL A 194 -1.11 9.40 -21.77
N THR A 195 -2.01 9.99 -22.55
CA THR A 195 -2.22 11.44 -22.57
C THR A 195 -3.33 11.84 -21.61
N GLY A 196 -3.12 12.91 -20.86
CA GLY A 196 -4.08 13.43 -19.89
C GLY A 196 -3.95 12.80 -18.49
N LEU A 197 -4.88 13.15 -17.62
CA LEU A 197 -4.96 12.65 -16.24
C LEU A 197 -5.56 11.25 -16.23
N LEU A 198 -5.03 10.37 -15.39
CA LEU A 198 -5.73 9.14 -15.09
C LEU A 198 -7.00 9.46 -14.27
N PRO A 199 -8.16 8.90 -14.65
CA PRO A 199 -9.40 9.08 -13.91
C PRO A 199 -9.22 8.69 -12.43
N GLY A 200 -9.82 9.45 -11.53
CA GLY A 200 -9.72 9.23 -10.09
C GLY A 200 -8.50 9.89 -9.42
N PHE A 201 -7.53 10.36 -10.20
CA PHE A 201 -6.39 11.12 -9.68
C PHE A 201 -6.53 12.60 -10.00
N ALA A 202 -6.35 13.45 -8.99
CA ALA A 202 -6.09 14.86 -9.22
C ALA A 202 -4.63 15.03 -9.68
N ARG A 203 -4.33 16.10 -10.45
CA ARG A 203 -2.92 16.46 -10.69
C ARG A 203 -2.22 16.64 -9.35
N LEU A 204 -1.25 15.83 -9.04
CA LEU A 204 -0.27 16.18 -8.02
C LEU A 204 0.41 17.44 -8.53
N ARG A 205 0.29 18.55 -7.78
CA ARG A 205 1.14 19.71 -8.01
C ARG A 205 2.58 19.21 -7.96
N ASP A 206 3.32 19.54 -9.00
CA ASP A 206 4.72 19.17 -9.17
C ASP A 206 5.48 19.36 -7.84
N ARG A 207 5.91 18.26 -7.21
CA ARG A 207 6.69 18.32 -5.96
C ARG A 207 8.12 18.82 -6.19
N SER A 208 8.48 19.16 -7.44
CA SER A 208 9.78 19.68 -7.83
C SER A 208 9.88 21.20 -7.77
N ALA A 209 8.81 21.95 -7.46
CA ALA A 209 8.90 23.38 -7.23
C ALA A 209 9.50 23.67 -5.84
N PRO A 210 10.64 24.36 -5.74
CA PRO A 210 11.17 24.78 -4.44
C PRO A 210 10.14 25.70 -3.78
N GLN A 211 9.80 25.41 -2.53
CA GLN A 211 9.02 26.32 -1.70
C GLN A 211 9.88 27.59 -1.54
N SER A 212 9.55 28.63 -2.29
CA SER A 212 10.09 29.97 -2.09
C SER A 212 9.67 30.45 -0.70
N ALA A 213 10.65 30.86 0.07
CA ALA A 213 10.63 31.37 1.42
C ALA A 213 9.65 32.52 1.63
#